data_a6788ce4becf42128e0b89e4f65968d5
#
_entry.id   a6788ce4becf42128e0b89e4f65968d5
#
_cell.length_a   1.000
_cell.length_b   1.000
_cell.length_c   1.000
_cell.angle_alpha   90.00
_cell.angle_beta   90.00
_cell.angle_gamma   90.00
#
_symmetry.space_group_name_H-M   'P 1'
#
loop_
_entity.id
_entity.type
_entity.pdbx_description
1 polymer ?
#
loop_
_entity_poly.entity_id
_entity_poly.type
_entity_poly.pdbx_seq_one_letter_code
_entity_poly.pdbx_strand_id
1 'polypeptide(L)'
;CIAAEWQWSVQIPGIISNETDDHPQAFLWIPSDCAQVRGVMIGTHNMTEETLFENLLFREKMSEIGMGLIWITPGWDQKWDVSAGSQRAFEQMLEDFAAISGYNELKYVPIVPFGHSAMATYPWNFAAWNPERTLAVISFHGDAPRTNLTGYGRDNMEWGKRTIDGIPGLMIEGEYEWWEDRVNPALAFRLMYPRSCISFLCDTGRGHFDIADRTAVYLALFLKKAMEYRLPETYDVDKPVMLKKLNPENGWLAERWHPDQKRRAKAAPFKQYKGDPHDAFWYFDKEMADMTEERYRQERRKKPQYLGFVQENSLLAYHPKSHVKVAARFLPEEDGLTFHLKAVFTDSLHTTISDEHSSTFPEITRICGPVQKVNDTTFTVRFYRMGMYNKRRTGDICLLASHDGDNQYKSTVQELSFRIPYRNTEGKRQYILFPGIGDVKAGVESVTLRATSDCGLPVYYYVKEGPAEIDKN
;
A
#
# COMPACT_ATOMS: atom_id res chain seq x y z
N CYS A 1 5.47 20.33 8.46
CA CYS A 1 6.65 19.70 7.82
C CYS A 1 6.13 18.69 6.81
N ILE A 2 6.52 18.81 5.55
CA ILE A 2 6.32 17.78 4.55
C ILE A 2 7.31 16.67 4.95
N ALA A 3 6.83 15.45 5.16
CA ALA A 3 7.73 14.33 5.47
C ALA A 3 8.74 14.18 4.34
N ALA A 4 10.02 13.99 4.69
CA ALA A 4 11.07 13.77 3.71
C ALA A 4 10.66 12.67 2.74
N GLU A 5 10.91 12.88 1.46
CA GLU A 5 10.82 11.81 0.47
C GLU A 5 11.77 10.67 0.87
N TRP A 6 11.77 9.59 0.13
CA TRP A 6 12.64 8.44 0.39
C TRP A 6 14.12 8.85 0.49
N GLN A 7 14.74 8.68 1.67
CA GLN A 7 16.07 9.21 1.96
C GLN A 7 17.19 8.40 1.34
N TRP A 8 17.10 7.07 1.39
CA TRP A 8 18.16 6.17 0.93
C TRP A 8 17.65 5.15 -0.07
N SER A 9 18.55 4.64 -0.91
CA SER A 9 18.22 3.55 -1.81
C SER A 9 19.40 2.60 -2.01
N VAL A 10 19.10 1.32 -2.17
CA VAL A 10 20.07 0.28 -2.48
C VAL A 10 19.57 -0.60 -3.62
N GLN A 11 20.48 -1.05 -4.46
CA GLN A 11 20.16 -2.07 -5.47
C GLN A 11 20.13 -3.45 -4.81
N ILE A 12 19.27 -4.35 -5.30
CA ILE A 12 19.19 -5.74 -4.85
C ILE A 12 19.83 -6.65 -5.92
N PRO A 13 21.17 -6.83 -5.93
CA PRO A 13 21.86 -7.52 -7.01
C PRO A 13 21.64 -9.03 -7.01
N GLY A 14 21.17 -9.61 -5.90
CA GLY A 14 20.88 -11.03 -5.79
C GLY A 14 19.61 -11.51 -6.50
N ILE A 15 18.78 -10.59 -7.02
CA ILE A 15 17.50 -10.88 -7.66
C ILE A 15 17.46 -10.25 -9.03
N ILE A 16 16.86 -10.95 -9.99
CA ILE A 16 16.42 -10.41 -11.28
C ILE A 16 14.89 -10.41 -11.29
N SER A 17 14.30 -9.24 -11.44
CA SER A 17 12.85 -9.11 -11.53
C SER A 17 12.31 -9.69 -12.83
N ASN A 18 11.33 -10.58 -12.74
CA ASN A 18 10.61 -11.11 -13.91
C ASN A 18 9.81 -10.04 -14.67
N GLU A 19 9.60 -8.89 -14.07
CA GLU A 19 8.86 -7.80 -14.69
C GLU A 19 9.72 -7.01 -15.68
N THR A 20 11.01 -6.80 -15.38
CA THR A 20 11.87 -5.89 -16.14
C THR A 20 13.16 -6.53 -16.67
N ASP A 21 13.45 -7.76 -16.27
CA ASP A 21 14.74 -8.43 -16.50
C ASP A 21 15.94 -7.63 -15.99
N ASP A 22 15.73 -6.91 -14.86
CA ASP A 22 16.71 -6.02 -14.23
C ASP A 22 16.70 -6.19 -12.70
N HIS A 23 17.72 -5.67 -12.02
CA HIS A 23 17.80 -5.73 -10.56
C HIS A 23 16.81 -4.74 -9.92
N PRO A 24 16.04 -5.18 -8.92
CA PRO A 24 15.22 -4.27 -8.15
C PRO A 24 16.04 -3.23 -7.38
N GLN A 25 15.45 -2.07 -7.16
CA GLN A 25 15.94 -1.02 -6.28
C GLN A 25 15.00 -0.92 -5.07
N ALA A 26 15.56 -0.94 -3.89
CA ALA A 26 14.83 -0.67 -2.66
C ALA A 26 15.04 0.78 -2.23
N PHE A 27 14.00 1.38 -1.68
CA PHE A 27 13.96 2.75 -1.15
C PHE A 27 13.57 2.70 0.31
N LEU A 28 14.31 3.40 1.18
CA LEU A 28 14.08 3.47 2.61
C LEU A 28 13.62 4.85 3.02
N TRP A 29 12.53 4.90 3.79
CA TRP A 29 12.08 6.06 4.52
C TRP A 29 12.12 5.77 6.03
N ILE A 30 12.70 6.69 6.80
CA ILE A 30 12.72 6.69 8.27
C ILE A 30 12.17 8.05 8.73
N PRO A 31 11.33 8.11 9.78
CA PRO A 31 10.88 9.38 10.34
C PRO A 31 12.04 10.30 10.69
N SER A 32 11.92 11.60 10.42
CA SER A 32 13.02 12.59 10.56
C SER A 32 13.52 12.74 11.99
N ASP A 33 12.65 12.50 12.97
CA ASP A 33 12.94 12.58 14.41
C ASP A 33 13.15 11.21 15.07
N CYS A 34 13.28 10.15 14.26
CA CYS A 34 13.44 8.80 14.75
C CYS A 34 14.88 8.56 15.23
N ALA A 35 15.07 8.54 16.55
CA ALA A 35 16.37 8.21 17.12
C ALA A 35 16.73 6.72 17.01
N GLN A 36 15.74 5.85 16.88
CA GLN A 36 15.88 4.41 16.79
C GLN A 36 14.72 3.79 16.01
N VAL A 37 15.01 3.04 14.96
CA VAL A 37 14.01 2.28 14.21
C VAL A 37 13.61 1.05 15.00
N ARG A 38 12.29 0.92 15.29
CA ARG A 38 11.73 -0.16 16.12
C ARG A 38 11.15 -1.32 15.30
N GLY A 39 10.99 -1.12 14.03
CA GLY A 39 10.49 -2.09 13.05
C GLY A 39 10.47 -1.49 11.67
N VAL A 40 10.36 -2.32 10.65
CA VAL A 40 10.28 -1.89 9.25
C VAL A 40 9.13 -2.61 8.56
N MET A 41 8.28 -1.85 7.87
CA MET A 41 7.29 -2.40 6.96
C MET A 41 7.85 -2.41 5.54
N ILE A 42 7.76 -3.56 4.87
CA ILE A 42 8.36 -3.77 3.55
C ILE A 42 7.29 -4.13 2.54
N GLY A 43 7.15 -3.29 1.51
CA GLY A 43 6.29 -3.51 0.37
C GLY A 43 7.08 -3.67 -0.93
N THR A 44 6.55 -4.46 -1.85
CA THR A 44 7.14 -4.66 -3.16
C THR A 44 6.16 -4.22 -4.24
N HIS A 45 6.68 -3.58 -5.29
CA HIS A 45 5.89 -2.86 -6.27
C HIS A 45 4.75 -3.71 -6.87
N ASN A 46 3.54 -3.28 -6.61
CA ASN A 46 2.38 -3.60 -7.43
C ASN A 46 1.63 -2.29 -7.78
N MET A 47 0.71 -1.81 -6.90
CA MET A 47 -0.01 -0.55 -7.16
C MET A 47 -0.23 0.28 -5.89
N THR A 48 -0.76 -0.32 -4.82
CA THR A 48 -1.17 0.43 -3.62
C THR A 48 -0.10 0.52 -2.54
N GLU A 49 0.97 -0.24 -2.65
CA GLU A 49 2.08 -0.20 -1.69
C GLU A 49 2.73 1.19 -1.65
N GLU A 50 2.99 1.76 -2.83
CA GLU A 50 3.53 3.12 -2.97
C GLU A 50 2.56 4.14 -2.38
N THR A 51 1.27 4.04 -2.74
CA THR A 51 0.22 4.95 -2.26
C THR A 51 0.13 4.97 -0.74
N LEU A 52 0.17 3.80 -0.09
CA LEU A 52 0.15 3.71 1.36
C LEU A 52 1.42 4.32 1.97
N PHE A 53 2.57 3.97 1.45
CA PHE A 53 3.85 4.41 2.01
C PHE A 53 4.14 5.89 1.79
N GLU A 54 3.49 6.53 0.83
CA GLU A 54 3.53 7.96 0.60
C GLU A 54 2.36 8.73 1.25
N ASN A 55 1.37 8.02 1.81
CA ASN A 55 0.27 8.65 2.53
C ASN A 55 0.79 9.38 3.78
N LEU A 56 0.58 10.69 3.86
CA LEU A 56 1.13 11.54 4.92
C LEU A 56 0.59 11.17 6.30
N LEU A 57 -0.70 10.84 6.40
CA LEU A 57 -1.30 10.41 7.66
C LEU A 57 -0.73 9.06 8.12
N PHE A 58 -0.52 8.12 7.19
CA PHE A 58 0.12 6.86 7.52
C PHE A 58 1.56 7.06 8.01
N ARG A 59 2.35 7.90 7.31
CA ARG A 59 3.72 8.24 7.74
C ARG A 59 3.76 8.92 9.12
N GLU A 60 2.81 9.82 9.40
CA GLU A 60 2.68 10.41 10.73
C GLU A 60 2.48 9.32 11.80
N LYS A 61 1.57 8.37 11.56
CA LYS A 61 1.34 7.26 12.48
C LYS A 61 2.53 6.31 12.59
N MET A 62 3.28 6.10 11.52
CA MET A 62 4.53 5.32 11.57
C MET A 62 5.61 6.05 12.39
N SER A 63 5.68 7.36 12.29
CA SER A 63 6.57 8.18 13.13
C SER A 63 6.26 8.03 14.63
N GLU A 64 4.97 8.04 15.01
CA GLU A 64 4.54 7.86 16.41
C GLU A 64 5.04 6.54 17.03
N ILE A 65 5.24 5.50 16.23
CA ILE A 65 5.67 4.17 16.70
C ILE A 65 7.13 3.81 16.34
N GLY A 66 7.86 4.73 15.67
CA GLY A 66 9.25 4.51 15.27
C GLY A 66 9.42 3.44 14.19
N MET A 67 8.49 3.36 13.23
CA MET A 67 8.53 2.37 12.15
C MET A 67 9.05 2.99 10.86
N GLY A 68 10.09 2.37 10.25
CA GLY A 68 10.57 2.68 8.91
C GLY A 68 9.75 1.98 7.83
N LEU A 69 9.85 2.47 6.60
CA LEU A 69 9.19 1.93 5.42
C LEU A 69 10.23 1.60 4.35
N ILE A 70 10.12 0.42 3.74
CA ILE A 70 10.92 0.04 2.57
C ILE A 70 9.98 -0.31 1.42
N TRP A 71 10.19 0.35 0.28
CA TRP A 71 9.48 0.06 -0.96
C TRP A 71 10.44 -0.41 -2.03
N ILE A 72 10.12 -1.51 -2.72
CA ILE A 72 10.99 -2.20 -3.67
C ILE A 72 10.36 -2.16 -5.05
N THR A 73 11.09 -1.65 -6.06
CA THR A 73 10.63 -1.58 -7.45
C THR A 73 11.75 -1.89 -8.45
N PRO A 74 11.48 -2.65 -9.53
CA PRO A 74 10.29 -3.46 -9.78
C PRO A 74 10.06 -4.49 -8.66
N GLY A 75 8.88 -5.13 -8.65
CA GLY A 75 8.59 -6.20 -7.70
C GLY A 75 9.62 -7.32 -7.80
N TRP A 76 10.08 -7.82 -6.67
CA TRP A 76 11.19 -8.77 -6.69
C TRP A 76 10.76 -10.24 -6.63
N ASP A 77 9.82 -10.60 -5.74
CA ASP A 77 9.38 -11.98 -5.57
C ASP A 77 7.97 -12.07 -4.98
N GLN A 78 7.04 -12.56 -5.77
CA GLN A 78 5.64 -12.70 -5.37
C GLN A 78 5.40 -13.82 -4.37
N LYS A 79 6.33 -14.79 -4.25
CA LYS A 79 6.14 -16.00 -3.45
C LYS A 79 7.09 -16.12 -2.28
N TRP A 80 8.10 -15.28 -2.18
CA TRP A 80 9.20 -15.48 -1.23
C TRP A 80 9.93 -16.80 -1.47
N ASP A 81 10.48 -16.99 -2.66
CA ASP A 81 11.19 -18.22 -3.02
C ASP A 81 12.63 -18.23 -2.47
N VAL A 82 12.80 -18.89 -1.36
CA VAL A 82 14.12 -19.05 -0.71
C VAL A 82 15.13 -19.78 -1.61
N SER A 83 14.66 -20.70 -2.44
CA SER A 83 15.52 -21.42 -3.39
C SER A 83 16.05 -20.50 -4.50
N ALA A 84 15.29 -19.48 -4.86
CA ALA A 84 15.70 -18.44 -5.81
C ALA A 84 16.56 -17.34 -5.16
N GLY A 85 16.84 -17.42 -3.86
CA GLY A 85 17.76 -16.52 -3.16
C GLY A 85 17.09 -15.34 -2.45
N SER A 86 15.75 -15.29 -2.34
CA SER A 86 15.01 -14.17 -1.73
C SER A 86 15.47 -13.87 -0.29
N GLN A 87 15.71 -14.91 0.52
CA GLN A 87 16.17 -14.73 1.91
C GLN A 87 17.53 -14.00 1.99
N ARG A 88 18.52 -14.44 1.20
CA ARG A 88 19.85 -13.82 1.20
C ARG A 88 19.81 -12.39 0.65
N ALA A 89 19.04 -12.18 -0.41
CA ALA A 89 18.89 -10.84 -0.98
C ALA A 89 18.23 -9.85 -0.01
N PHE A 90 17.26 -10.33 0.76
CA PHE A 90 16.62 -9.56 1.84
C PHE A 90 17.59 -9.18 2.96
N GLU A 91 18.37 -10.13 3.44
CA GLU A 91 19.36 -9.89 4.49
C GLU A 91 20.42 -8.88 4.02
N GLN A 92 20.95 -9.05 2.80
CA GLN A 92 21.91 -8.13 2.21
C GLN A 92 21.34 -6.72 2.06
N MET A 93 20.10 -6.58 1.58
CA MET A 93 19.41 -5.28 1.46
C MET A 93 19.37 -4.53 2.80
N LEU A 94 19.05 -5.21 3.89
CA LEU A 94 19.00 -4.58 5.20
C LEU A 94 20.39 -4.23 5.76
N GLU A 95 21.41 -5.05 5.49
CA GLU A 95 22.81 -4.72 5.80
C GLU A 95 23.28 -3.47 5.04
N ASP A 96 22.96 -3.40 3.75
CA ASP A 96 23.28 -2.24 2.91
C ASP A 96 22.58 -0.97 3.40
N PHE A 97 21.29 -1.07 3.74
CA PHE A 97 20.57 0.06 4.34
C PHE A 97 21.17 0.48 5.70
N ALA A 98 21.53 -0.45 6.56
CA ALA A 98 22.18 -0.12 7.82
C ALA A 98 23.49 0.63 7.58
N ALA A 99 24.28 0.19 6.61
CA ALA A 99 25.57 0.81 6.28
C ALA A 99 25.44 2.23 5.75
N ILE A 100 24.45 2.49 4.83
CA ILE A 100 24.34 3.82 4.21
C ILE A 100 23.55 4.83 5.04
N SER A 101 22.62 4.36 5.89
CA SER A 101 21.78 5.22 6.71
C SER A 101 22.37 5.52 8.10
N GLY A 102 23.23 4.64 8.58
CA GLY A 102 23.77 4.68 9.94
C GLY A 102 22.86 4.07 11.00
N TYR A 103 21.66 3.63 10.66
CA TYR A 103 20.74 2.90 11.56
C TYR A 103 21.13 1.41 11.61
N ASN A 104 22.13 1.07 12.43
CA ASN A 104 22.68 -0.29 12.50
C ASN A 104 21.65 -1.35 12.89
N GLU A 105 20.63 -0.97 13.66
CA GLU A 105 19.53 -1.83 14.08
C GLU A 105 18.71 -2.39 12.92
N LEU A 106 18.76 -1.82 11.72
CA LEU A 106 18.07 -2.34 10.52
C LEU A 106 18.42 -3.79 10.22
N LYS A 107 19.62 -4.23 10.60
CA LYS A 107 20.05 -5.63 10.50
C LYS A 107 19.17 -6.58 11.33
N TYR A 108 18.55 -6.07 12.40
CA TYR A 108 17.91 -6.88 13.44
C TYR A 108 16.46 -6.55 13.73
N VAL A 109 15.96 -5.39 13.27
CA VAL A 109 14.60 -4.95 13.54
C VAL A 109 13.54 -5.95 13.10
N PRO A 110 12.42 -6.02 13.81
CA PRO A 110 11.25 -6.75 13.39
C PRO A 110 10.69 -6.23 12.06
N ILE A 111 10.14 -7.15 11.26
CA ILE A 111 9.66 -6.90 9.91
C ILE A 111 8.15 -7.09 9.83
N VAL A 112 7.49 -6.21 9.09
CA VAL A 112 6.11 -6.35 8.64
C VAL A 112 6.12 -6.49 7.12
N PRO A 113 6.05 -7.70 6.56
CA PRO A 113 5.85 -7.88 5.13
C PRO A 113 4.43 -7.43 4.75
N PHE A 114 4.35 -6.61 3.70
CA PHE A 114 3.13 -6.04 3.16
C PHE A 114 3.05 -6.28 1.67
N GLY A 115 1.94 -6.80 1.20
CA GLY A 115 1.71 -7.01 -0.23
C GLY A 115 0.26 -6.77 -0.62
N HIS A 116 0.10 -6.12 -1.76
CA HIS A 116 -1.18 -5.87 -2.40
C HIS A 116 -1.37 -6.80 -3.60
N SER A 117 -2.56 -7.39 -3.71
CA SER A 117 -2.96 -8.16 -4.91
C SER A 117 -1.92 -9.22 -5.31
N ALA A 118 -1.30 -9.10 -6.46
CA ALA A 118 -0.28 -10.02 -6.95
C ALA A 118 0.92 -10.22 -6.00
N MET A 119 1.16 -9.28 -5.09
CA MET A 119 2.22 -9.35 -4.08
C MET A 119 1.69 -9.80 -2.70
N ALA A 120 0.43 -10.17 -2.57
CA ALA A 120 -0.18 -10.51 -1.28
C ALA A 120 0.11 -11.93 -0.79
N THR A 121 0.73 -12.79 -1.61
CA THR A 121 1.16 -14.15 -1.22
C THR A 121 2.46 -14.12 -0.43
N TYR A 122 3.45 -13.31 -0.85
CA TYR A 122 4.77 -13.30 -0.22
C TYR A 122 4.75 -12.99 1.28
N PRO A 123 3.89 -12.11 1.82
CA PRO A 123 3.91 -11.78 3.24
C PRO A 123 3.71 -13.01 4.16
N TRP A 124 2.84 -13.91 3.77
CA TRP A 124 2.60 -15.14 4.51
C TRP A 124 3.79 -16.10 4.46
N ASN A 125 4.39 -16.25 3.28
CA ASN A 125 5.56 -17.10 3.11
C ASN A 125 6.78 -16.51 3.83
N PHE A 126 6.98 -15.19 3.77
CA PHE A 126 8.00 -14.51 4.56
C PHE A 126 7.88 -14.87 6.05
N ALA A 127 6.67 -14.75 6.61
CA ALA A 127 6.41 -15.05 8.01
C ALA A 127 6.69 -16.54 8.35
N ALA A 128 6.35 -17.45 7.45
CA ALA A 128 6.62 -18.89 7.65
C ALA A 128 8.12 -19.23 7.65
N TRP A 129 8.95 -18.48 6.91
CA TRP A 129 10.42 -18.66 6.86
C TRP A 129 11.16 -17.83 7.91
N ASN A 130 10.58 -16.71 8.35
CA ASN A 130 11.18 -15.78 9.31
C ASN A 130 10.26 -15.51 10.51
N PRO A 131 9.74 -16.55 11.21
CA PRO A 131 8.75 -16.36 12.27
C PRO A 131 9.29 -15.55 13.46
N GLU A 132 10.60 -15.68 13.75
CA GLU A 132 11.25 -14.97 14.86
C GLU A 132 11.49 -13.48 14.55
N ARG A 133 11.45 -13.08 13.27
CA ARG A 133 11.66 -11.71 12.81
C ARG A 133 10.37 -11.01 12.39
N THR A 134 9.29 -11.75 12.16
CA THR A 134 8.03 -11.19 11.68
C THR A 134 7.22 -10.59 12.82
N LEU A 135 7.04 -9.28 12.82
CA LEU A 135 6.21 -8.55 13.79
C LEU A 135 4.72 -8.80 13.55
N ALA A 136 4.30 -8.64 12.30
CA ALA A 136 2.94 -8.86 11.82
C ALA A 136 2.97 -9.13 10.32
N VAL A 137 1.86 -9.58 9.75
CA VAL A 137 1.67 -9.81 8.30
C VAL A 137 0.51 -8.97 7.81
N ILE A 138 0.64 -8.34 6.64
CA ILE A 138 -0.46 -7.65 5.98
C ILE A 138 -0.62 -8.15 4.55
N SER A 139 -1.76 -8.77 4.26
CA SER A 139 -2.22 -9.17 2.93
C SER A 139 -3.37 -8.25 2.52
N PHE A 140 -3.09 -7.34 1.60
CA PHE A 140 -4.01 -6.29 1.20
C PHE A 140 -4.63 -6.63 -0.15
N HIS A 141 -5.95 -6.80 -0.18
CA HIS A 141 -6.74 -7.24 -1.35
C HIS A 141 -6.14 -8.49 -2.01
N GLY A 142 -5.80 -9.48 -1.19
CA GLY A 142 -5.03 -10.63 -1.64
C GLY A 142 -5.26 -11.92 -0.86
N ASP A 143 -4.26 -12.76 -0.85
CA ASP A 143 -4.38 -14.16 -0.49
C ASP A 143 -4.48 -14.41 1.02
N ALA A 144 -5.20 -15.48 1.36
CA ALA A 144 -5.13 -16.11 2.67
C ALA A 144 -3.81 -16.89 2.83
N PRO A 145 -3.39 -17.19 4.09
CA PRO A 145 -2.23 -18.02 4.33
C PRO A 145 -2.29 -19.36 3.57
N ARG A 146 -1.17 -19.76 2.98
CA ARG A 146 -1.02 -21.00 2.19
C ARG A 146 -1.85 -21.07 0.90
N THR A 147 -2.40 -19.96 0.45
CA THR A 147 -3.05 -19.87 -0.86
C THR A 147 -2.22 -19.00 -1.81
N ASN A 148 -2.49 -19.07 -3.10
CA ASN A 148 -1.83 -18.27 -4.14
C ASN A 148 -2.79 -18.02 -5.30
N LEU A 149 -3.97 -17.47 -5.00
CA LEU A 149 -4.97 -17.13 -6.02
C LEU A 149 -4.51 -15.96 -6.88
N THR A 150 -3.85 -14.98 -6.26
CA THR A 150 -3.29 -13.81 -6.95
C THR A 150 -2.05 -14.12 -7.78
N GLY A 151 -1.41 -15.26 -7.56
CA GLY A 151 -0.24 -15.72 -8.30
C GLY A 151 -0.53 -16.31 -9.68
N TYR A 152 -1.69 -16.07 -10.24
CA TYR A 152 -2.09 -16.49 -11.58
C TYR A 152 -1.96 -18.02 -11.81
N GLY A 153 -2.38 -18.81 -10.81
CA GLY A 153 -2.36 -20.26 -10.85
C GLY A 153 -0.98 -20.90 -10.67
N ARG A 154 0.05 -20.14 -10.30
CA ARG A 154 1.35 -20.70 -9.90
C ARG A 154 1.24 -21.30 -8.51
N ASP A 155 1.87 -22.47 -8.31
CA ASP A 155 1.89 -23.13 -7.01
C ASP A 155 2.50 -22.24 -5.93
N ASN A 156 1.91 -22.25 -4.75
CA ASN A 156 2.48 -21.59 -3.59
C ASN A 156 3.68 -22.39 -3.04
N MET A 157 4.47 -21.72 -2.18
CA MET A 157 5.57 -22.37 -1.49
C MET A 157 5.06 -23.39 -0.47
N GLU A 158 5.64 -24.58 -0.49
CA GLU A 158 5.33 -25.61 0.49
C GLU A 158 5.98 -25.30 1.85
N TRP A 159 5.15 -25.04 2.86
CA TRP A 159 5.62 -24.67 4.19
C TRP A 159 6.25 -25.83 4.97
N GLY A 160 5.92 -27.09 4.64
CA GLY A 160 6.33 -28.24 5.40
C GLY A 160 5.86 -28.13 6.87
N LYS A 161 6.82 -28.17 7.82
CA LYS A 161 6.55 -28.03 9.25
C LYS A 161 6.49 -26.57 9.74
N ARG A 162 6.66 -25.60 8.87
CA ARG A 162 6.67 -24.17 9.24
C ARG A 162 5.26 -23.71 9.61
N THR A 163 5.18 -22.84 10.60
CA THR A 163 3.93 -22.25 11.07
C THR A 163 4.09 -20.75 11.28
N ILE A 164 2.97 -20.05 11.30
CA ILE A 164 2.87 -18.64 11.70
C ILE A 164 2.15 -18.50 13.05
N ASP A 165 2.23 -19.52 13.89
CA ASP A 165 1.61 -19.57 15.21
C ASP A 165 2.01 -18.35 16.07
N GLY A 166 1.03 -17.63 16.58
CA GLY A 166 1.23 -16.47 17.44
C GLY A 166 1.77 -15.23 16.70
N ILE A 167 1.80 -15.25 15.36
CA ILE A 167 2.08 -14.07 14.53
C ILE A 167 0.75 -13.48 14.09
N PRO A 168 0.45 -12.20 14.39
CA PRO A 168 -0.79 -11.56 13.92
C PRO A 168 -0.72 -11.30 12.43
N GLY A 169 -1.77 -11.68 11.72
CA GLY A 169 -1.93 -11.41 10.30
C GLY A 169 -3.23 -10.66 10.04
N LEU A 170 -3.18 -9.64 9.18
CA LEU A 170 -4.35 -8.88 8.75
C LEU A 170 -4.58 -9.10 7.26
N MET A 171 -5.79 -9.50 6.91
CA MET A 171 -6.29 -9.46 5.55
C MET A 171 -7.28 -8.31 5.39
N ILE A 172 -7.23 -7.63 4.26
CA ILE A 172 -8.21 -6.59 3.89
C ILE A 172 -8.75 -6.90 2.50
N GLU A 173 -10.07 -6.78 2.35
CA GLU A 173 -10.76 -6.92 1.06
C GLU A 173 -11.72 -5.74 0.87
N GLY A 174 -11.75 -5.16 -0.34
CA GLY A 174 -12.74 -4.14 -0.69
C GLY A 174 -14.13 -4.74 -0.91
N GLU A 175 -15.19 -4.04 -0.45
CA GLU A 175 -16.58 -4.52 -0.62
C GLU A 175 -16.96 -4.65 -2.10
N TYR A 176 -16.48 -3.76 -2.97
CA TYR A 176 -16.79 -3.77 -4.40
C TYR A 176 -15.96 -4.77 -5.21
N GLU A 177 -14.98 -5.38 -4.58
CA GLU A 177 -14.24 -6.52 -5.13
C GLU A 177 -14.27 -7.69 -4.14
N TRP A 178 -15.42 -7.94 -3.57
CA TRP A 178 -15.58 -9.03 -2.61
C TRP A 178 -15.35 -10.40 -3.24
N TRP A 179 -14.46 -11.18 -2.65
CA TRP A 179 -14.11 -12.49 -3.15
C TRP A 179 -14.08 -13.55 -2.05
N GLU A 180 -15.15 -14.32 -1.96
CA GLU A 180 -15.29 -15.39 -0.94
C GLU A 180 -14.15 -16.42 -1.00
N ASP A 181 -13.55 -16.66 -2.17
CA ASP A 181 -12.43 -17.58 -2.32
C ASP A 181 -11.14 -17.10 -1.61
N ARG A 182 -11.08 -15.86 -1.18
CA ARG A 182 -10.02 -15.33 -0.31
C ARG A 182 -10.43 -15.39 1.17
N VAL A 183 -11.66 -15.07 1.47
CA VAL A 183 -12.17 -14.99 2.86
C VAL A 183 -12.33 -16.37 3.48
N ASN A 184 -12.94 -17.30 2.75
CA ASN A 184 -13.21 -18.65 3.26
C ASN A 184 -11.94 -19.44 3.59
N PRO A 185 -10.86 -19.43 2.77
CA PRO A 185 -9.59 -20.05 3.15
C PRO A 185 -8.95 -19.43 4.39
N ALA A 186 -9.12 -18.13 4.63
CA ALA A 186 -8.61 -17.49 5.84
C ALA A 186 -9.36 -17.96 7.09
N LEU A 187 -10.69 -18.10 7.04
CA LEU A 187 -11.49 -18.71 8.10
C LEU A 187 -11.08 -20.17 8.33
N ALA A 188 -10.97 -20.96 7.27
CA ALA A 188 -10.53 -22.35 7.35
C ALA A 188 -9.12 -22.46 7.96
N PHE A 189 -8.18 -21.61 7.55
CA PHE A 189 -6.82 -21.58 8.12
C PHE A 189 -6.87 -21.34 9.64
N ARG A 190 -7.64 -20.35 10.09
CA ARG A 190 -7.77 -20.02 11.52
C ARG A 190 -8.29 -21.22 12.33
N LEU A 191 -9.20 -22.00 11.75
CA LEU A 191 -9.78 -23.18 12.41
C LEU A 191 -8.84 -24.39 12.40
N MET A 192 -8.15 -24.61 11.27
CA MET A 192 -7.18 -25.71 11.12
C MET A 192 -5.93 -25.48 11.95
N TYR A 193 -5.55 -24.22 12.18
CA TYR A 193 -4.37 -23.82 12.96
C TYR A 193 -4.80 -22.94 14.13
N PRO A 194 -5.28 -23.55 15.24
CA PRO A 194 -5.93 -22.83 16.34
C PRO A 194 -5.01 -21.87 17.11
N ARG A 195 -3.70 -21.88 16.84
CA ARG A 195 -2.75 -20.90 17.37
C ARG A 195 -2.49 -19.72 16.42
N SER A 196 -3.18 -19.66 15.29
CA SER A 196 -3.10 -18.54 14.36
C SER A 196 -3.92 -17.35 14.85
N CYS A 197 -3.42 -16.13 14.57
CA CYS A 197 -4.02 -14.85 14.95
C CYS A 197 -4.39 -14.07 13.68
N ILE A 198 -5.42 -14.51 12.95
CA ILE A 198 -5.84 -13.91 11.67
C ILE A 198 -6.99 -12.94 11.88
N SER A 199 -6.72 -11.66 11.60
CA SER A 199 -7.68 -10.56 11.54
C SER A 199 -8.14 -10.32 10.10
N PHE A 200 -9.33 -9.76 9.97
CA PHE A 200 -9.90 -9.43 8.67
C PHE A 200 -10.65 -8.10 8.73
N LEU A 201 -10.51 -7.30 7.68
CA LEU A 201 -11.31 -6.10 7.45
C LEU A 201 -11.93 -6.18 6.05
N CYS A 202 -13.26 -6.11 5.98
CA CYS A 202 -13.90 -5.63 4.77
C CYS A 202 -13.78 -4.11 4.72
N ASP A 203 -13.11 -3.58 3.72
CA ASP A 203 -13.09 -2.13 3.49
C ASP A 203 -14.37 -1.73 2.73
N THR A 204 -15.39 -1.44 3.52
CA THR A 204 -16.75 -1.22 3.04
C THR A 204 -16.85 0.03 2.15
N GLY A 205 -17.53 -0.09 1.02
CA GLY A 205 -17.66 0.98 0.04
C GLY A 205 -16.37 1.26 -0.75
N ARG A 206 -15.37 0.36 -0.70
CA ARG A 206 -14.07 0.54 -1.36
C ARG A 206 -13.78 -0.62 -2.33
N GLY A 207 -12.83 -0.42 -3.23
CA GLY A 207 -12.48 -1.35 -4.31
C GLY A 207 -11.11 -2.00 -4.13
N HIS A 208 -10.57 -2.53 -5.22
CA HIS A 208 -9.30 -3.26 -5.21
C HIS A 208 -8.06 -2.36 -5.10
N PHE A 209 -8.09 -1.18 -5.71
CA PHE A 209 -6.92 -0.33 -5.89
C PHE A 209 -6.95 0.91 -4.98
N ASP A 210 -7.53 0.78 -3.82
CA ASP A 210 -7.87 1.93 -3.00
C ASP A 210 -7.29 1.84 -1.60
N ILE A 211 -6.70 2.95 -1.14
CA ILE A 211 -6.32 3.18 0.25
C ILE A 211 -6.84 4.54 0.67
N ALA A 212 -7.95 4.55 1.40
CA ALA A 212 -8.47 5.74 2.04
C ALA A 212 -7.72 6.03 3.35
N ASP A 213 -7.72 7.28 3.80
CA ASP A 213 -7.12 7.66 5.08
C ASP A 213 -7.64 6.83 6.26
N ARG A 214 -8.94 6.54 6.27
CA ARG A 214 -9.54 5.66 7.28
C ARG A 214 -8.96 4.25 7.28
N THR A 215 -8.53 3.74 6.11
CA THR A 215 -7.88 2.43 5.98
C THR A 215 -6.42 2.53 6.44
N ALA A 216 -5.73 3.61 6.11
CA ALA A 216 -4.39 3.92 6.62
C ALA A 216 -4.37 4.00 8.16
N VAL A 217 -5.36 4.65 8.77
CA VAL A 217 -5.52 4.69 10.25
C VAL A 217 -5.77 3.31 10.85
N TYR A 218 -6.59 2.48 10.22
CA TYR A 218 -6.84 1.11 10.67
C TYR A 218 -5.57 0.24 10.61
N LEU A 219 -4.82 0.33 9.51
CA LEU A 219 -3.52 -0.33 9.36
C LEU A 219 -2.52 0.13 10.43
N ALA A 220 -2.45 1.42 10.67
CA ALA A 220 -1.57 2.00 11.69
C ALA A 220 -1.94 1.51 13.11
N LEU A 221 -3.23 1.42 13.44
CA LEU A 221 -3.67 0.83 14.70
C LEU A 221 -3.25 -0.63 14.82
N PHE A 222 -3.44 -1.43 13.76
CA PHE A 222 -3.04 -2.83 13.74
C PHE A 222 -1.53 -2.98 14.00
N LEU A 223 -0.70 -2.16 13.37
CA LEU A 223 0.75 -2.14 13.56
C LEU A 223 1.14 -1.72 14.97
N LYS A 224 0.51 -0.67 15.50
CA LYS A 224 0.70 -0.23 16.88
C LYS A 224 0.40 -1.35 17.87
N LYS A 225 -0.73 -2.04 17.71
CA LYS A 225 -1.08 -3.21 18.53
C LYS A 225 -0.07 -4.34 18.38
N ALA A 226 0.40 -4.64 17.18
CA ALA A 226 1.43 -5.65 16.97
C ALA A 226 2.71 -5.30 17.75
N MET A 227 3.13 -4.04 17.77
CA MET A 227 4.28 -3.60 18.56
C MET A 227 4.01 -3.69 20.06
N GLU A 228 2.87 -3.21 20.55
CA GLU A 228 2.50 -3.25 21.96
C GLU A 228 2.46 -4.68 22.52
N TYR A 229 1.91 -5.61 21.78
CA TYR A 229 1.71 -7.00 22.23
C TYR A 229 2.93 -7.90 22.01
N ARG A 230 3.78 -7.59 21.04
CA ARG A 230 4.88 -8.49 20.65
C ARG A 230 6.29 -8.01 20.99
N LEU A 231 6.53 -6.69 20.99
CA LEU A 231 7.85 -6.19 21.40
C LEU A 231 8.02 -6.37 22.91
N PRO A 232 9.23 -6.75 23.38
CA PRO A 232 9.60 -6.63 24.79
C PRO A 232 9.71 -5.15 25.17
N GLU A 233 9.52 -4.83 26.45
CA GLU A 233 9.65 -3.45 26.96
C GLU A 233 11.05 -2.87 26.74
N THR A 234 12.05 -3.71 26.86
CA THR A 234 13.46 -3.38 26.62
C THR A 234 14.12 -4.48 25.80
N TYR A 235 14.97 -4.10 24.87
CA TYR A 235 15.76 -5.02 24.05
C TYR A 235 17.05 -4.34 23.57
N ASP A 236 18.06 -5.16 23.28
CA ASP A 236 19.33 -4.73 22.70
C ASP A 236 19.13 -4.49 21.20
N VAL A 237 19.36 -3.28 20.73
CA VAL A 237 19.16 -2.89 19.34
C VAL A 237 20.17 -3.49 18.37
N ASP A 238 21.33 -3.89 18.89
CA ASP A 238 22.41 -4.53 18.13
C ASP A 238 22.25 -6.05 18.03
N LYS A 239 21.07 -6.58 18.39
CA LYS A 239 20.76 -8.01 18.37
C LYS A 239 19.34 -8.28 17.85
N PRO A 240 19.09 -9.49 17.33
CA PRO A 240 17.73 -9.90 16.97
C PRO A 240 16.75 -9.73 18.14
N VAL A 241 15.63 -9.09 17.88
CA VAL A 241 14.59 -8.84 18.90
C VAL A 241 13.78 -10.11 19.13
N MET A 242 13.68 -10.54 20.38
CA MET A 242 12.88 -11.71 20.77
C MET A 242 11.40 -11.35 20.86
N LEU A 243 10.66 -11.53 19.77
CA LEU A 243 9.24 -11.21 19.69
C LEU A 243 8.39 -12.20 20.52
N LYS A 244 7.45 -11.67 21.32
CA LYS A 244 6.49 -12.48 22.06
C LYS A 244 5.51 -13.16 21.08
N LYS A 245 5.27 -14.47 21.26
CA LYS A 245 4.21 -15.17 20.54
C LYS A 245 2.86 -14.90 21.20
N LEU A 246 1.86 -14.55 20.38
CA LEU A 246 0.51 -14.32 20.89
C LEU A 246 -0.21 -15.65 21.17
N ASN A 247 -1.04 -15.65 22.22
CA ASN A 247 -2.03 -16.68 22.42
C ASN A 247 -3.40 -16.14 21.94
N PRO A 248 -4.01 -16.69 20.88
CA PRO A 248 -5.26 -16.18 20.35
C PRO A 248 -6.41 -16.18 21.38
N GLU A 249 -6.37 -17.05 22.40
CA GLU A 249 -7.37 -17.09 23.47
C GLU A 249 -7.40 -15.82 24.34
N ASN A 250 -6.33 -15.03 24.32
CA ASN A 250 -6.25 -13.74 25.02
C ASN A 250 -6.81 -12.57 24.20
N GLY A 251 -7.14 -12.80 22.93
CA GLY A 251 -7.70 -11.79 22.05
C GLY A 251 -9.22 -11.78 22.03
N TRP A 252 -9.76 -11.22 20.98
CA TRP A 252 -11.18 -11.04 20.73
C TRP A 252 -11.61 -11.72 19.44
N LEU A 253 -12.87 -12.09 19.33
CA LEU A 253 -13.52 -12.52 18.09
C LEU A 253 -14.59 -11.51 17.70
N ALA A 254 -14.68 -11.22 16.40
CA ALA A 254 -15.79 -10.48 15.82
C ALA A 254 -16.26 -11.18 14.54
N GLU A 255 -17.57 -11.12 14.31
CA GLU A 255 -18.20 -11.67 13.11
C GLU A 255 -17.61 -11.03 11.86
N ARG A 256 -17.36 -11.81 10.81
CA ARG A 256 -16.93 -11.31 9.51
C ARG A 256 -17.97 -10.39 8.88
N TRP A 257 -17.56 -9.62 7.89
CA TRP A 257 -18.50 -8.88 7.05
C TRP A 257 -19.43 -9.82 6.28
N HIS A 258 -20.71 -9.51 6.32
CA HIS A 258 -21.75 -10.09 5.46
C HIS A 258 -22.43 -8.95 4.72
N PRO A 259 -22.32 -8.85 3.38
CA PRO A 259 -22.95 -7.78 2.62
C PRO A 259 -24.44 -7.65 2.95
N ASP A 260 -24.86 -6.44 3.30
CA ASP A 260 -26.26 -6.04 3.59
C ASP A 260 -27.02 -6.83 4.66
N GLN A 261 -26.34 -7.69 5.42
CA GLN A 261 -26.93 -8.45 6.52
C GLN A 261 -26.73 -7.73 7.85
N LYS A 262 -27.66 -7.98 8.77
CA LYS A 262 -27.53 -7.54 10.15
C LYS A 262 -26.41 -8.35 10.83
N ARG A 263 -25.65 -7.69 11.70
CA ARG A 263 -24.74 -8.36 12.62
C ARG A 263 -25.52 -9.35 13.49
N ARG A 264 -25.05 -10.58 13.58
CA ARG A 264 -25.68 -11.68 14.34
C ARG A 264 -25.12 -11.76 15.76
N ALA A 265 -23.82 -11.49 15.93
CA ALA A 265 -23.13 -11.51 17.21
C ALA A 265 -22.26 -10.26 17.41
N LYS A 266 -22.13 -9.80 18.65
CA LYS A 266 -21.22 -8.73 19.05
C LYS A 266 -19.81 -9.28 19.21
N ALA A 267 -18.80 -8.46 18.93
CA ALA A 267 -17.45 -8.77 19.31
C ALA A 267 -17.32 -9.02 20.82
N ALA A 268 -16.52 -10.00 21.19
CA ALA A 268 -16.30 -10.38 22.58
C ALA A 268 -14.92 -11.02 22.76
N PRO A 269 -14.40 -11.07 24.01
CA PRO A 269 -13.22 -11.87 24.31
C PRO A 269 -13.37 -13.30 23.78
N PHE A 270 -12.29 -13.87 23.26
CA PHE A 270 -12.28 -15.16 22.54
C PHE A 270 -13.13 -16.24 23.21
N LYS A 271 -12.94 -16.45 24.52
CA LYS A 271 -13.68 -17.49 25.29
C LYS A 271 -15.15 -17.11 25.61
N GLN A 272 -15.52 -15.86 25.41
CA GLN A 272 -16.86 -15.34 25.73
C GLN A 272 -17.70 -15.06 24.48
N TYR A 273 -17.13 -15.24 23.30
CA TYR A 273 -17.82 -14.99 22.04
C TYR A 273 -19.03 -15.90 21.88
N LYS A 274 -20.19 -15.31 21.58
CA LYS A 274 -21.49 -16.00 21.48
C LYS A 274 -21.93 -16.28 20.06
N GLY A 275 -21.19 -15.76 19.07
CA GLY A 275 -21.42 -16.03 17.64
C GLY A 275 -20.80 -17.35 17.21
N ASP A 276 -20.90 -17.63 15.92
CA ASP A 276 -20.24 -18.77 15.31
C ASP A 276 -18.73 -18.49 15.15
N PRO A 277 -17.83 -19.23 15.82
CA PRO A 277 -16.40 -19.05 15.65
C PRO A 277 -15.90 -19.43 14.27
N HIS A 278 -16.68 -20.18 13.45
CA HIS A 278 -16.37 -20.50 12.06
C HIS A 278 -16.63 -19.33 11.11
N ASP A 279 -17.36 -18.32 11.59
CA ASP A 279 -17.75 -17.12 10.84
C ASP A 279 -17.20 -15.83 11.49
N ALA A 280 -16.10 -15.95 12.22
CA ALA A 280 -15.48 -14.86 12.97
C ALA A 280 -13.96 -14.82 12.78
N PHE A 281 -13.40 -13.61 12.82
CA PHE A 281 -11.96 -13.37 12.80
C PHE A 281 -11.44 -12.95 14.17
N TRP A 282 -10.14 -13.07 14.34
CA TRP A 282 -9.43 -12.74 15.57
C TRP A 282 -8.95 -11.27 15.56
N TYR A 283 -8.94 -10.65 16.75
CA TYR A 283 -8.41 -9.30 16.95
C TYR A 283 -7.65 -9.23 18.27
N PHE A 284 -6.66 -8.32 18.36
CA PHE A 284 -5.83 -8.18 19.55
C PHE A 284 -6.62 -7.95 20.83
N ASP A 285 -7.58 -7.01 20.77
CA ASP A 285 -8.33 -6.52 21.92
C ASP A 285 -9.68 -5.91 21.50
N LYS A 286 -10.34 -5.34 22.50
CA LYS A 286 -11.64 -4.69 22.31
C LYS A 286 -11.57 -3.51 21.35
N GLU A 287 -10.50 -2.68 21.43
CA GLU A 287 -10.38 -1.49 20.60
C GLU A 287 -10.34 -1.85 19.11
N MET A 288 -9.52 -2.84 18.74
CA MET A 288 -9.41 -3.28 17.35
C MET A 288 -10.71 -3.94 16.86
N ALA A 289 -11.34 -4.76 17.69
CA ALA A 289 -12.60 -5.41 17.36
C ALA A 289 -13.75 -4.39 17.21
N ASP A 290 -13.85 -3.43 18.12
CA ASP A 290 -14.86 -2.36 18.03
C ASP A 290 -14.64 -1.46 16.82
N MET A 291 -13.41 -1.11 16.47
CA MET A 291 -13.12 -0.32 15.29
C MET A 291 -13.56 -1.05 14.00
N THR A 292 -13.35 -2.36 13.94
CA THR A 292 -13.83 -3.19 12.83
C THR A 292 -15.36 -3.19 12.74
N GLU A 293 -16.04 -3.42 13.86
CA GLU A 293 -17.52 -3.41 13.89
C GLU A 293 -18.09 -2.02 13.56
N GLU A 294 -17.44 -0.94 13.99
CA GLU A 294 -17.85 0.42 13.68
C GLU A 294 -17.73 0.73 12.18
N ARG A 295 -16.64 0.29 11.54
CA ARG A 295 -16.47 0.39 10.08
C ARG A 295 -17.64 -0.28 9.35
N TYR A 296 -18.02 -1.48 9.78
CA TYR A 296 -19.15 -2.20 9.21
C TYR A 296 -20.49 -1.50 9.45
N ARG A 297 -20.68 -0.94 10.64
CA ARG A 297 -21.91 -0.25 11.03
C ARG A 297 -22.16 1.00 10.20
N GLN A 298 -21.11 1.76 9.90
CA GLN A 298 -21.19 3.01 9.15
C GLN A 298 -21.72 2.84 7.73
N GLU A 299 -21.50 1.71 7.10
CA GLU A 299 -21.89 1.47 5.70
C GLU A 299 -23.12 0.57 5.53
N ARG A 300 -23.53 -0.12 6.59
CA ARG A 300 -24.68 -1.04 6.51
C ARG A 300 -25.97 -0.31 6.18
N ARG A 301 -26.76 -0.85 5.22
CA ARG A 301 -28.10 -0.41 4.80
C ARG A 301 -28.14 0.95 4.11
N LYS A 302 -27.03 1.53 3.78
CA LYS A 302 -27.00 2.67 2.90
C LYS A 302 -27.23 2.24 1.44
N LYS A 303 -27.75 3.15 0.63
CA LYS A 303 -27.93 2.93 -0.81
C LYS A 303 -26.56 2.87 -1.49
N PRO A 304 -26.33 1.95 -2.44
CA PRO A 304 -25.16 2.00 -3.29
C PRO A 304 -25.21 3.25 -4.19
N GLN A 305 -24.04 3.76 -4.54
CA GLN A 305 -23.84 4.75 -5.58
C GLN A 305 -22.57 4.40 -6.35
N TYR A 306 -22.46 4.86 -7.59
CA TYR A 306 -21.42 4.43 -8.51
C TYR A 306 -20.75 5.64 -9.14
N LEU A 307 -19.47 5.50 -9.49
CA LEU A 307 -18.66 6.55 -10.10
C LEU A 307 -18.23 6.17 -11.51
N GLY A 308 -18.01 7.18 -12.32
CA GLY A 308 -17.41 7.10 -13.63
C GLY A 308 -16.54 8.31 -13.91
N PHE A 309 -15.92 8.32 -15.07
CA PHE A 309 -15.06 9.42 -15.52
C PHE A 309 -15.58 10.03 -16.82
N VAL A 310 -15.44 11.32 -16.92
CA VAL A 310 -15.71 12.09 -18.14
C VAL A 310 -14.40 12.65 -18.69
N GLN A 311 -14.17 12.43 -19.98
CA GLN A 311 -13.08 13.01 -20.77
C GLN A 311 -13.66 13.61 -22.05
N GLU A 312 -13.27 14.84 -22.41
CA GLU A 312 -13.82 15.58 -23.58
C GLU A 312 -15.36 15.57 -23.64
N ASN A 313 -16.01 15.85 -22.50
CA ASN A 313 -17.48 15.87 -22.34
C ASN A 313 -18.17 14.51 -22.57
N SER A 314 -17.45 13.42 -22.67
CA SER A 314 -18.00 12.08 -22.88
C SER A 314 -17.73 11.19 -21.67
N LEU A 315 -18.77 10.48 -21.20
CA LEU A 315 -18.60 9.44 -20.18
C LEU A 315 -17.77 8.31 -20.75
N LEU A 316 -16.70 7.94 -20.05
CA LEU A 316 -15.82 6.85 -20.47
C LEU A 316 -16.49 5.49 -20.25
N ALA A 317 -16.23 4.57 -21.17
CA ALA A 317 -16.83 3.25 -21.15
C ALA A 317 -16.32 2.42 -19.95
N TYR A 318 -17.25 1.74 -19.30
CA TYR A 318 -16.96 0.77 -18.25
C TYR A 318 -16.79 -0.63 -18.84
N HIS A 319 -15.71 -1.30 -18.49
CA HIS A 319 -15.33 -2.63 -19.00
C HIS A 319 -15.33 -3.66 -17.84
N PRO A 320 -16.46 -4.30 -17.53
CA PRO A 320 -16.60 -5.15 -16.34
C PRO A 320 -15.64 -6.34 -16.28
N LYS A 321 -15.14 -6.79 -17.43
CA LYS A 321 -14.17 -7.91 -17.53
C LYS A 321 -12.71 -7.46 -17.42
N SER A 322 -12.42 -6.16 -17.50
CA SER A 322 -11.07 -5.64 -17.36
C SER A 322 -10.68 -5.59 -15.90
N HIS A 323 -9.40 -5.73 -15.60
CA HIS A 323 -8.88 -5.61 -14.23
C HIS A 323 -9.09 -4.19 -13.71
N VAL A 324 -8.62 -3.17 -14.43
CA VAL A 324 -9.04 -1.78 -14.25
C VAL A 324 -10.24 -1.53 -15.17
N LYS A 325 -11.37 -1.10 -14.60
CA LYS A 325 -12.65 -1.08 -15.30
C LYS A 325 -12.82 0.07 -16.28
N VAL A 326 -12.10 1.18 -16.08
CA VAL A 326 -12.18 2.36 -16.93
C VAL A 326 -10.79 2.67 -17.48
N ALA A 327 -10.74 2.93 -18.79
CA ALA A 327 -9.52 3.36 -19.46
C ALA A 327 -9.72 4.74 -20.09
N ALA A 328 -8.75 5.64 -19.88
CA ALA A 328 -8.68 6.92 -20.57
C ALA A 328 -7.63 6.92 -21.69
N ARG A 329 -7.58 7.99 -22.43
CA ARG A 329 -6.48 8.30 -23.34
C ARG A 329 -5.67 9.46 -22.80
N PHE A 330 -4.37 9.47 -23.04
CA PHE A 330 -3.56 10.64 -22.76
C PHE A 330 -3.83 11.69 -23.83
N LEU A 331 -4.52 12.75 -23.44
CA LEU A 331 -4.91 13.88 -24.30
C LEU A 331 -4.36 15.16 -23.66
N PRO A 332 -3.07 15.47 -23.85
CA PRO A 332 -2.46 16.64 -23.23
C PRO A 332 -2.82 17.94 -23.94
N GLU A 333 -2.72 19.06 -23.20
CA GLU A 333 -2.73 20.40 -23.75
C GLU A 333 -1.46 20.68 -24.60
N GLU A 334 -1.31 21.90 -25.09
CA GLU A 334 -0.15 22.31 -25.90
C GLU A 334 1.21 22.17 -25.18
N ASP A 335 1.23 22.15 -23.85
CA ASP A 335 2.43 21.90 -23.06
C ASP A 335 2.91 20.44 -23.11
N GLY A 336 2.09 19.53 -23.64
CA GLY A 336 2.38 18.10 -23.70
C GLY A 336 2.32 17.36 -22.37
N LEU A 337 1.90 18.02 -21.29
CA LEU A 337 1.92 17.50 -19.92
C LEU A 337 0.56 17.57 -19.23
N THR A 338 -0.16 18.68 -19.40
CA THR A 338 -1.44 18.96 -18.71
C THR A 338 -2.59 18.26 -19.39
N PHE A 339 -3.45 17.58 -18.63
CA PHE A 339 -4.62 16.89 -19.13
C PHE A 339 -5.80 17.02 -18.17
N HIS A 340 -7.02 16.71 -18.65
CA HIS A 340 -8.26 16.90 -17.90
C HIS A 340 -9.08 15.63 -17.79
N LEU A 341 -9.60 15.40 -16.59
CA LEU A 341 -10.55 14.34 -16.26
C LEU A 341 -11.52 14.85 -15.20
N LYS A 342 -12.77 14.42 -15.26
CA LYS A 342 -13.78 14.74 -14.25
C LYS A 342 -14.43 13.46 -13.73
N ALA A 343 -14.56 13.33 -12.42
CA ALA A 343 -15.35 12.26 -11.81
C ALA A 343 -16.82 12.67 -11.77
N VAL A 344 -17.70 11.72 -12.00
CA VAL A 344 -19.16 11.89 -11.98
C VAL A 344 -19.83 10.69 -11.34
N PHE A 345 -21.02 10.88 -10.79
CA PHE A 345 -21.87 9.75 -10.40
C PHE A 345 -22.56 9.14 -11.62
N THR A 346 -22.73 7.81 -11.58
CA THR A 346 -23.35 7.05 -12.67
C THR A 346 -24.45 6.13 -12.16
N ASP A 347 -25.22 5.58 -13.08
CA ASP A 347 -26.11 4.46 -12.81
C ASP A 347 -25.32 3.18 -12.46
N SER A 348 -26.00 2.14 -12.00
CA SER A 348 -25.37 0.87 -11.61
C SER A 348 -24.74 0.10 -12.79
N LEU A 349 -25.05 0.47 -14.02
CA LEU A 349 -24.46 -0.10 -15.23
C LEU A 349 -23.29 0.74 -15.76
N HIS A 350 -23.00 1.87 -15.14
CA HIS A 350 -22.00 2.85 -15.57
C HIS A 350 -22.19 3.35 -17.01
N THR A 351 -23.44 3.48 -17.44
CA THR A 351 -23.80 3.86 -18.82
C THR A 351 -24.30 5.29 -18.92
N THR A 352 -24.86 5.86 -17.85
CA THR A 352 -25.38 7.21 -17.81
C THR A 352 -25.00 7.94 -16.52
N ILE A 353 -24.92 9.26 -16.58
CA ILE A 353 -24.74 10.10 -15.38
C ILE A 353 -26.02 10.03 -14.56
N SER A 354 -25.91 9.87 -13.25
CA SER A 354 -27.01 9.73 -12.31
C SER A 354 -27.18 10.99 -11.47
N ASP A 355 -28.43 11.33 -11.17
CA ASP A 355 -28.80 12.37 -10.20
C ASP A 355 -29.12 11.77 -8.81
N GLU A 356 -29.14 10.43 -8.68
CA GLU A 356 -29.37 9.74 -7.42
C GLU A 356 -28.04 9.43 -6.73
N HIS A 357 -27.54 10.36 -5.93
CA HIS A 357 -26.26 10.26 -5.26
C HIS A 357 -26.16 11.18 -4.03
N SER A 358 -25.06 11.09 -3.31
CA SER A 358 -24.67 12.02 -2.24
C SER A 358 -24.60 13.46 -2.71
N SER A 359 -24.81 14.41 -1.79
CA SER A 359 -24.92 15.85 -2.11
C SER A 359 -23.62 16.54 -2.53
N THR A 360 -22.47 15.93 -2.25
CA THR A 360 -21.14 16.48 -2.59
C THR A 360 -20.56 15.82 -3.84
N PHE A 361 -19.53 16.43 -4.43
CA PHE A 361 -18.90 15.91 -5.63
C PHE A 361 -17.80 14.90 -5.29
N PRO A 362 -17.57 13.90 -6.16
CA PRO A 362 -16.44 12.99 -6.01
C PRO A 362 -15.12 13.70 -6.33
N GLU A 363 -14.05 13.24 -5.72
CA GLU A 363 -12.70 13.69 -6.03
C GLU A 363 -11.93 12.66 -6.86
N ILE A 364 -10.86 13.11 -7.53
CA ILE A 364 -9.90 12.25 -8.19
C ILE A 364 -8.55 12.36 -7.46
N THR A 365 -7.99 11.22 -7.10
CA THR A 365 -6.67 11.10 -6.47
C THR A 365 -5.76 10.17 -7.28
N ARG A 366 -4.46 10.23 -7.00
CA ARG A 366 -3.46 9.34 -7.62
C ARG A 366 -3.45 7.99 -6.89
N ILE A 367 -3.47 6.89 -7.65
CA ILE A 367 -3.11 5.56 -7.16
C ILE A 367 -1.59 5.37 -7.37
N CYS A 368 -1.13 5.46 -8.60
CA CYS A 368 0.29 5.35 -8.93
C CYS A 368 0.59 6.00 -10.28
N GLY A 369 1.87 6.13 -10.61
CA GLY A 369 2.35 6.68 -11.87
C GLY A 369 2.74 8.15 -11.81
N PRO A 370 3.34 8.66 -12.89
CA PRO A 370 3.93 10.01 -12.95
C PRO A 370 2.87 11.09 -13.17
N VAL A 371 2.02 11.33 -12.18
CA VAL A 371 0.94 12.32 -12.25
C VAL A 371 0.84 13.13 -10.96
N GLN A 372 0.59 14.42 -11.10
CA GLN A 372 0.30 15.35 -10.01
C GLN A 372 -1.06 16.00 -10.25
N LYS A 373 -1.89 16.07 -9.23
CA LYS A 373 -3.16 16.81 -9.22
C LYS A 373 -2.85 18.31 -9.13
N VAL A 374 -3.38 19.08 -10.08
CA VAL A 374 -3.33 20.56 -10.08
C VAL A 374 -4.59 21.13 -9.43
N ASN A 375 -5.75 20.59 -9.79
CA ASN A 375 -7.05 20.86 -9.18
C ASN A 375 -7.98 19.66 -9.41
N ASP A 376 -9.26 19.78 -9.09
CA ASP A 376 -10.22 18.64 -9.11
C ASP A 376 -10.45 18.02 -10.48
N THR A 377 -10.09 18.71 -11.56
CA THR A 377 -10.26 18.23 -12.93
C THR A 377 -9.03 18.34 -13.80
N THR A 378 -7.93 18.92 -13.28
CA THR A 378 -6.70 19.18 -14.02
C THR A 378 -5.53 18.44 -13.38
N PHE A 379 -4.77 17.76 -14.21
CA PHE A 379 -3.62 16.96 -13.82
C PHE A 379 -2.44 17.28 -14.74
N THR A 380 -1.23 17.11 -14.23
CA THR A 380 -0.02 17.25 -15.02
C THR A 380 0.86 16.01 -14.88
N VAL A 381 1.53 15.64 -15.96
CA VAL A 381 2.54 14.56 -15.92
C VAL A 381 3.76 15.05 -15.16
N ARG A 382 4.18 14.29 -14.16
CA ARG A 382 5.39 14.56 -13.40
C ARG A 382 6.14 13.28 -13.12
N PHE A 383 7.21 13.04 -13.86
CA PHE A 383 8.08 11.90 -13.59
C PHE A 383 8.81 12.09 -12.26
N TYR A 384 9.02 10.99 -11.55
CA TYR A 384 9.70 10.94 -10.26
C TYR A 384 10.69 9.79 -10.25
N ARG A 385 11.70 9.88 -9.39
CA ARG A 385 12.84 8.96 -9.40
C ARG A 385 12.41 7.49 -9.31
N MET A 386 11.61 7.14 -8.31
CA MET A 386 11.26 5.75 -8.05
C MET A 386 10.52 5.11 -9.22
N GLY A 387 9.59 5.82 -9.86
CA GLY A 387 8.87 5.36 -11.04
C GLY A 387 9.76 5.04 -12.25
N MET A 388 10.96 5.62 -12.30
CA MET A 388 11.93 5.39 -13.39
C MET A 388 12.64 4.03 -13.29
N TYR A 389 12.65 3.39 -12.12
CA TYR A 389 13.27 2.08 -11.94
C TYR A 389 12.44 0.91 -12.47
N ASN A 390 11.16 1.12 -12.73
CA ASN A 390 10.31 0.12 -13.38
C ASN A 390 10.01 0.54 -14.83
N LYS A 391 10.91 0.23 -15.75
CA LYS A 391 10.82 0.61 -17.18
C LYS A 391 9.56 0.10 -17.88
N ARG A 392 8.86 -0.89 -17.34
CA ARG A 392 7.58 -1.36 -17.89
C ARG A 392 6.41 -0.50 -17.44
N ARG A 393 6.50 0.10 -16.24
CA ARG A 393 5.40 0.87 -15.63
C ARG A 393 5.64 2.38 -15.56
N THR A 394 6.81 2.87 -15.98
CA THR A 394 7.17 4.29 -15.88
C THR A 394 6.13 5.23 -16.48
N GLY A 395 5.44 4.82 -17.54
CA GLY A 395 4.40 5.63 -18.18
C GLY A 395 2.97 5.26 -17.76
N ASP A 396 2.77 4.33 -16.83
CA ASP A 396 1.43 3.94 -16.39
C ASP A 396 0.91 4.95 -15.35
N ILE A 397 -0.25 5.50 -15.60
CA ILE A 397 -0.98 6.36 -14.66
C ILE A 397 -2.24 5.65 -14.25
N CYS A 398 -2.44 5.52 -12.94
CA CYS A 398 -3.66 5.03 -12.34
C CYS A 398 -4.24 6.08 -11.39
N LEU A 399 -5.51 6.40 -11.59
CA LEU A 399 -6.26 7.37 -10.81
C LEU A 399 -7.48 6.71 -10.17
N LEU A 400 -7.91 7.26 -9.06
CA LEU A 400 -9.10 6.85 -8.32
C LEU A 400 -10.07 8.01 -8.22
N ALA A 401 -11.29 7.84 -8.74
CA ALA A 401 -12.42 8.64 -8.32
C ALA A 401 -12.96 8.06 -7.02
N SER A 402 -13.22 8.89 -6.02
CA SER A 402 -13.72 8.46 -4.72
C SER A 402 -14.73 9.43 -4.13
N HIS A 403 -15.64 8.88 -3.32
CA HIS A 403 -16.59 9.64 -2.52
C HIS A 403 -16.89 8.88 -1.22
N ASP A 404 -16.82 9.54 -0.07
CA ASP A 404 -16.98 8.90 1.23
C ASP A 404 -18.42 8.52 1.60
N GLY A 405 -19.37 8.86 0.73
CA GLY A 405 -20.79 8.68 1.02
C GLY A 405 -21.34 9.71 2.00
N ASP A 406 -22.55 9.47 2.45
CA ASP A 406 -23.22 10.30 3.45
C ASP A 406 -24.14 9.43 4.34
N ASN A 407 -25.15 10.01 4.96
CA ASN A 407 -26.09 9.25 5.81
C ASN A 407 -27.00 8.30 5.01
N GLN A 408 -27.16 8.50 3.69
CA GLN A 408 -28.05 7.73 2.82
C GLN A 408 -27.32 6.82 1.86
N TYR A 409 -26.15 7.26 1.35
CA TYR A 409 -25.38 6.58 0.33
C TYR A 409 -24.06 6.03 0.89
N LYS A 410 -23.69 4.85 0.44
CA LYS A 410 -22.39 4.23 0.75
C LYS A 410 -21.23 5.05 0.19
N SER A 411 -20.07 4.90 0.80
CA SER A 411 -18.81 5.24 0.16
C SER A 411 -18.66 4.50 -1.17
N THR A 412 -18.01 5.11 -2.16
CA THR A 412 -17.84 4.52 -3.49
C THR A 412 -16.55 4.95 -4.14
N VAL A 413 -16.00 4.10 -4.98
CA VAL A 413 -14.78 4.35 -5.73
C VAL A 413 -14.88 3.81 -7.15
N GLN A 414 -14.07 4.36 -8.05
CA GLN A 414 -13.86 3.85 -9.39
C GLN A 414 -12.43 4.14 -9.81
N GLU A 415 -11.69 3.12 -10.18
CA GLU A 415 -10.36 3.24 -10.74
C GLU A 415 -10.37 3.53 -12.24
N LEU A 416 -9.32 4.20 -12.70
CA LEU A 416 -9.06 4.49 -14.11
C LEU A 416 -7.57 4.32 -14.38
N SER A 417 -7.22 3.80 -15.54
CA SER A 417 -5.83 3.74 -16.01
C SER A 417 -5.65 4.17 -17.43
N PHE A 418 -4.46 4.68 -17.72
CA PHE A 418 -3.97 4.91 -19.07
C PHE A 418 -2.44 4.93 -19.07
N ARG A 419 -1.86 4.92 -20.26
CA ARG A 419 -0.40 4.96 -20.44
C ARG A 419 0.01 6.21 -21.23
N ILE A 420 1.05 6.86 -20.77
CA ILE A 420 1.73 7.93 -21.46
C ILE A 420 3.03 7.43 -22.10
N PRO A 421 3.54 8.06 -23.17
CA PRO A 421 4.84 7.69 -23.71
C PRO A 421 5.95 7.99 -22.71
N TYR A 422 6.77 6.99 -22.40
CA TYR A 422 7.94 7.14 -21.51
C TYR A 422 9.02 8.06 -22.12
N ARG A 423 9.16 8.03 -23.44
CA ARG A 423 10.08 8.91 -24.19
C ARG A 423 9.30 9.63 -25.25
N ASN A 424 9.46 10.94 -25.28
CA ASN A 424 8.98 11.70 -26.41
C ASN A 424 9.96 11.47 -27.58
N THR A 425 9.45 10.94 -28.69
CA THR A 425 10.21 10.67 -29.92
C THR A 425 10.05 11.76 -30.95
N GLU A 426 9.15 12.71 -30.71
CA GLU A 426 8.86 13.85 -31.58
C GLU A 426 9.33 15.16 -30.94
N GLY A 427 9.53 16.16 -31.77
CA GLY A 427 9.98 17.47 -31.33
C GLY A 427 11.50 17.66 -31.31
N LYS A 428 11.95 18.80 -30.78
CA LYS A 428 13.36 19.15 -30.68
C LYS A 428 13.98 18.59 -29.41
N ARG A 429 15.21 18.10 -29.51
CA ARG A 429 15.97 17.67 -28.33
C ARG A 429 16.23 18.88 -27.42
N GLN A 430 16.01 18.66 -26.12
CA GLN A 430 16.26 19.66 -25.08
C GLN A 430 17.52 19.32 -24.29
N TYR A 431 18.17 20.39 -23.79
CA TYR A 431 19.32 20.29 -22.91
C TYR A 431 19.03 21.08 -21.62
N ILE A 432 19.32 20.45 -20.49
CA ILE A 432 19.21 21.09 -19.18
C ILE A 432 20.61 21.46 -18.72
N LEU A 433 20.80 22.77 -18.43
CA LEU A 433 21.96 23.25 -17.70
C LEU A 433 21.60 23.25 -16.20
N PHE A 434 22.24 22.36 -15.44
CA PHE A 434 22.11 22.29 -13.99
C PHE A 434 23.49 22.52 -13.36
N PRO A 435 23.80 23.74 -12.89
CA PRO A 435 25.04 24.01 -12.20
C PRO A 435 25.24 23.16 -10.98
N GLY A 436 26.42 22.62 -10.77
CA GLY A 436 26.73 21.80 -9.59
C GLY A 436 26.49 22.60 -8.30
N ILE A 437 25.95 21.92 -7.30
CA ILE A 437 25.87 22.43 -5.95
C ILE A 437 27.26 22.25 -5.34
N GLY A 438 27.91 23.34 -4.91
CA GLY A 438 29.20 23.26 -4.21
C GLY A 438 29.03 22.65 -2.80
N ASP A 439 30.14 22.40 -2.12
CA ASP A 439 30.17 21.94 -0.74
C ASP A 439 29.35 22.90 0.17
N VAL A 440 28.47 22.33 0.95
CA VAL A 440 27.60 23.06 1.85
C VAL A 440 28.00 22.75 3.30
N LYS A 441 28.12 23.78 4.13
CA LYS A 441 28.45 23.61 5.55
C LYS A 441 27.29 22.93 6.30
N ALA A 442 27.63 22.09 7.27
CA ALA A 442 26.63 21.54 8.19
C ALA A 442 25.85 22.66 8.89
N GLY A 443 24.53 22.49 8.99
CA GLY A 443 23.63 23.47 9.60
C GLY A 443 23.03 24.51 8.63
N VAL A 444 23.28 24.40 7.33
CA VAL A 444 22.58 25.20 6.31
C VAL A 444 21.16 24.65 6.16
N GLU A 445 20.16 25.50 6.34
CA GLU A 445 18.75 25.09 6.29
C GLU A 445 18.23 24.86 4.88
N SER A 446 18.74 25.59 3.89
CA SER A 446 18.30 25.45 2.51
C SER A 446 19.37 25.86 1.49
N VAL A 447 19.28 25.27 0.30
CA VAL A 447 20.10 25.61 -0.88
C VAL A 447 19.20 25.86 -2.06
N THR A 448 19.33 27.01 -2.71
CA THR A 448 18.55 27.34 -3.91
C THR A 448 19.11 26.60 -5.13
N LEU A 449 18.28 25.76 -5.75
CA LEU A 449 18.62 25.10 -7.01
C LEU A 449 18.31 26.02 -8.18
N ARG A 450 19.19 26.00 -9.19
CA ARG A 450 19.03 26.80 -10.42
C ARG A 450 19.39 25.93 -11.62
N ALA A 451 18.38 25.49 -12.35
CA ALA A 451 18.56 24.84 -13.64
C ALA A 451 17.75 25.59 -14.69
N THR A 452 18.20 25.52 -15.93
CA THR A 452 17.53 26.10 -17.08
C THR A 452 17.47 25.08 -18.20
N SER A 453 16.39 25.11 -18.98
CA SER A 453 16.29 24.41 -20.25
C SER A 453 16.60 25.37 -21.39
N ASP A 454 17.31 24.91 -22.42
CA ASP A 454 17.61 25.68 -23.63
C ASP A 454 16.36 26.05 -24.44
N CYS A 455 15.25 25.37 -24.20
CA CYS A 455 13.95 25.67 -24.81
C CYS A 455 13.03 26.53 -23.93
N GLY A 456 13.50 26.97 -22.75
CA GLY A 456 12.76 27.83 -21.83
C GLY A 456 11.64 27.13 -21.05
N LEU A 457 11.48 25.81 -21.14
CA LEU A 457 10.52 25.05 -20.33
C LEU A 457 10.96 24.99 -18.87
N PRO A 458 9.98 24.86 -17.92
CA PRO A 458 10.27 24.68 -16.51
C PRO A 458 11.12 23.43 -16.27
N VAL A 459 12.06 23.53 -15.33
CA VAL A 459 12.86 22.41 -14.87
C VAL A 459 12.39 22.01 -13.47
N TYR A 460 12.05 20.74 -13.30
CA TYR A 460 11.63 20.17 -12.03
C TYR A 460 12.76 19.37 -11.39
N TYR A 461 12.76 19.32 -10.06
CA TYR A 461 13.81 18.67 -9.28
C TYR A 461 13.25 17.51 -8.48
N TYR A 462 14.07 16.54 -8.18
CA TYR A 462 13.81 15.51 -7.21
C TYR A 462 15.09 15.15 -6.44
N VAL A 463 14.94 14.68 -5.21
CA VAL A 463 16.08 14.19 -4.43
C VAL A 463 16.43 12.79 -4.94
N LYS A 464 17.67 12.59 -5.33
CA LYS A 464 18.18 11.29 -5.77
C LYS A 464 18.44 10.39 -4.57
N GLU A 465 19.11 10.87 -3.56
CA GLU A 465 19.52 10.16 -2.35
C GLU A 465 19.80 11.14 -1.22
N GLY A 466 19.68 10.62 0.03
CA GLY A 466 19.98 11.38 1.23
C GLY A 466 18.76 12.11 1.82
N PRO A 467 18.92 12.68 3.03
CA PRO A 467 17.83 13.27 3.81
C PRO A 467 17.52 14.73 3.41
N ALA A 468 17.56 15.05 2.13
CA ALA A 468 17.18 16.35 1.61
C ALA A 468 15.72 16.33 1.11
N GLU A 469 15.10 17.50 1.09
CA GLU A 469 13.73 17.70 0.59
C GLU A 469 13.72 18.80 -0.47
N ILE A 470 12.76 18.76 -1.38
CA ILE A 470 12.50 19.85 -2.32
C ILE A 470 11.33 20.68 -1.78
N ASP A 471 11.62 21.93 -1.44
CA ASP A 471 10.64 22.90 -1.01
C ASP A 471 10.18 23.71 -2.23
N LYS A 472 9.06 23.47 -2.82
CA LYS A 472 8.49 24.10 -4.02
C LYS A 472 9.15 23.68 -5.34
N ASN A 473 8.46 22.87 -6.05
CA ASN A 473 8.70 22.57 -7.47
C ASN A 473 7.64 23.19 -8.34
#